data_e63d391c94e73326c12d85d28e959357
#
_entry.id   e63d391c94e73326c12d85d28e959357
#
_cell.length_a   1.000
_cell.length_b   1.000
_cell.length_c   1.000
_cell.angle_alpha   90.00
_cell.angle_beta   90.00
_cell.angle_gamma   90.00
#
_symmetry.space_group_name_H-M   'P 1'
#
loop_
_entity.id
_entity.type
_entity.pdbx_description
1 polymer ?
#
loop_
_entity_poly.entity_id
_entity_poly.type
_entity_poly.pdbx_seq_one_letter_code
_entity_poly.pdbx_strand_id
1 'polypeptide(L)'
;DEAYNNICMRLWDRLLQAALPTWNVIREYAQEDGAEGAALRAQGADAIVIMGGEDVHPAHYGASQGYNHEGRHWYRADLGQLALVDYAARTGTPLLGICRGMQIINTAFGGTLEQDIADGTHTNRAILSDHRFVRHGVRVEAGSHLERALAPVLVDSEITISSAHHQRVARLGDTLRVSAYAPDGT
;
A
#
# COMPACT_ATOMS: atom_id res chain seq x y z
N ASP A 1 -12.38 -2.41 -9.84
CA ASP A 1 -12.51 -2.61 -11.29
C ASP A 1 -11.29 -3.37 -11.78
N GLU A 2 -11.51 -4.62 -12.22
CA GLU A 2 -10.44 -5.55 -12.65
C GLU A 2 -9.60 -4.96 -13.80
N ALA A 3 -10.23 -4.21 -14.70
CA ALA A 3 -9.55 -3.54 -15.80
C ALA A 3 -8.58 -2.45 -15.29
N TYR A 4 -8.99 -1.67 -14.31
CA TYR A 4 -8.16 -0.64 -13.69
C TYR A 4 -6.95 -1.25 -12.97
N ASN A 5 -7.17 -2.29 -12.16
CA ASN A 5 -6.11 -2.99 -11.48
C ASN A 5 -5.09 -3.59 -12.47
N ASN A 6 -5.55 -4.17 -13.57
CA ASN A 6 -4.70 -4.71 -14.62
C ASN A 6 -3.87 -3.63 -15.33
N ILE A 7 -4.43 -2.43 -15.56
CA ILE A 7 -3.68 -1.30 -16.13
C ILE A 7 -2.60 -0.83 -15.16
N CYS A 8 -2.93 -0.63 -13.89
CA CYS A 8 -1.96 -0.23 -12.86
C CYS A 8 -0.82 -1.24 -12.74
N MET A 9 -1.13 -2.54 -12.73
CA MET A 9 -0.12 -3.60 -12.67
C MET A 9 0.82 -3.59 -13.87
N ARG A 10 0.31 -3.39 -15.09
CA ARG A 10 1.14 -3.29 -16.31
C ARG A 10 2.05 -2.07 -16.31
N LEU A 11 1.58 -0.94 -15.78
CA LEU A 11 2.39 0.26 -15.63
C LEU A 11 3.52 0.03 -14.63
N TRP A 12 3.22 -0.61 -13.50
CA TRP A 12 4.22 -0.97 -12.51
C TRP A 12 5.28 -1.93 -13.05
N ASP A 13 4.89 -2.97 -13.81
CA ASP A 13 5.83 -3.87 -14.47
C ASP A 13 6.81 -3.10 -15.36
N ARG A 14 6.29 -2.19 -16.17
CA ARG A 14 7.14 -1.37 -17.06
C ARG A 14 8.07 -0.45 -16.28
N LEU A 15 7.60 0.16 -15.20
CA LEU A 15 8.41 1.02 -14.34
C LEU A 15 9.51 0.22 -13.64
N LEU A 16 9.19 -0.94 -13.08
CA LEU A 16 10.15 -1.80 -12.42
C LEU A 16 11.18 -2.34 -13.41
N GLN A 17 10.77 -2.79 -14.58
CA GLN A 17 11.70 -3.23 -15.61
C GLN A 17 12.62 -2.11 -16.14
N ALA A 18 12.10 -0.89 -16.26
CA ALA A 18 12.89 0.27 -16.65
C ALA A 18 13.89 0.71 -15.57
N ALA A 19 13.45 0.68 -14.30
CA ALA A 19 14.28 1.08 -13.16
C ALA A 19 15.29 -0.01 -12.75
N LEU A 20 14.93 -1.26 -12.93
CA LEU A 20 15.68 -2.45 -12.49
C LEU A 20 15.84 -3.47 -13.63
N PRO A 21 16.54 -3.12 -14.72
CA PRO A 21 16.55 -3.92 -15.95
C PRO A 21 17.19 -5.32 -15.79
N THR A 22 17.95 -5.53 -14.73
CA THR A 22 18.60 -6.81 -14.41
C THR A 22 17.80 -7.69 -13.44
N TRP A 23 16.67 -7.19 -12.94
CA TRP A 23 15.85 -7.92 -11.99
C TRP A 23 14.82 -8.80 -12.69
N ASN A 24 14.59 -9.97 -12.15
CA ASN A 24 13.49 -10.83 -12.56
C ASN A 24 12.24 -10.50 -11.72
N VAL A 25 11.28 -9.81 -12.33
CA VAL A 25 10.02 -9.46 -11.67
C VAL A 25 9.02 -10.61 -11.83
N ILE A 26 8.67 -11.25 -10.71
CA ILE A 26 7.67 -12.32 -10.66
C ILE A 26 6.38 -11.74 -10.10
N ARG A 27 5.26 -11.96 -10.80
CA ARG A 27 3.94 -11.53 -10.34
C ARG A 27 3.19 -12.71 -9.75
N GLU A 28 2.66 -12.52 -8.55
CA GLU A 28 1.90 -13.51 -7.83
C GLU A 28 0.55 -12.94 -7.36
N TYR A 29 -0.44 -13.81 -7.27
CA TYR A 29 -1.79 -13.46 -6.88
C TYR A 29 -2.13 -14.06 -5.52
N ALA A 30 -2.00 -13.27 -4.46
CA ALA A 30 -2.24 -13.69 -3.08
C ALA A 30 -3.66 -14.28 -2.85
N GLN A 31 -4.65 -13.89 -3.66
CA GLN A 31 -5.99 -14.46 -3.63
C GLN A 31 -6.01 -15.94 -4.02
N GLU A 32 -5.17 -16.36 -4.95
CA GLU A 32 -5.06 -17.74 -5.38
C GLU A 32 -4.26 -18.56 -4.38
N ASP A 33 -3.16 -18.01 -3.91
CA ASP A 33 -2.20 -18.69 -3.05
C ASP A 33 -2.66 -18.79 -1.59
N GLY A 34 -3.30 -17.74 -1.06
CA GLY A 34 -3.58 -17.64 0.38
C GLY A 34 -2.30 -17.50 1.20
N ALA A 35 -2.39 -17.70 2.51
CA ALA A 35 -1.28 -17.44 3.42
C ALA A 35 -0.08 -18.36 3.18
N GLU A 36 -0.30 -19.67 3.07
CA GLU A 36 0.77 -20.66 2.90
C GLU A 36 1.45 -20.52 1.53
N GLY A 37 0.66 -20.40 0.46
CA GLY A 37 1.18 -20.28 -0.89
C GLY A 37 1.98 -18.99 -1.09
N ALA A 38 1.47 -17.86 -0.59
CA ALA A 38 2.16 -16.58 -0.71
C ALA A 38 3.54 -16.60 -0.01
N ALA A 39 3.60 -17.12 1.23
CA ALA A 39 4.86 -17.25 1.95
C ALA A 39 5.85 -18.22 1.25
N LEU A 40 5.34 -19.32 0.67
CA LEU A 40 6.18 -20.25 -0.08
C LEU A 40 6.78 -19.60 -1.34
N ARG A 41 5.97 -18.87 -2.10
CA ARG A 41 6.44 -18.18 -3.32
C ARG A 41 7.42 -17.05 -3.05
N ALA A 42 7.36 -16.46 -1.85
CA ALA A 42 8.31 -15.44 -1.44
C ALA A 42 9.72 -16.00 -1.12
N GLN A 43 9.87 -17.33 -1.00
CA GLN A 43 11.16 -17.91 -0.70
C GLN A 43 12.17 -17.64 -1.81
N GLY A 44 13.31 -17.08 -1.41
CA GLY A 44 14.38 -16.71 -2.34
C GLY A 44 14.15 -15.38 -3.09
N ALA A 45 13.09 -14.64 -2.78
CA ALA A 45 12.93 -13.30 -3.30
C ALA A 45 13.92 -12.33 -2.64
N ASP A 46 14.58 -11.50 -3.44
CA ASP A 46 15.49 -10.44 -2.96
C ASP A 46 14.74 -9.23 -2.43
N ALA A 47 13.50 -9.03 -2.87
CA ALA A 47 12.59 -8.00 -2.37
C ALA A 47 11.13 -8.39 -2.65
N ILE A 48 10.22 -7.85 -1.86
CA ILE A 48 8.77 -8.07 -1.99
C ILE A 48 8.08 -6.72 -2.16
N VAL A 49 7.11 -6.65 -3.08
CA VAL A 49 6.25 -5.48 -3.26
C VAL A 49 4.80 -5.90 -3.11
N ILE A 50 4.08 -5.30 -2.15
CA ILE A 50 2.63 -5.47 -2.01
C ILE A 50 1.94 -4.26 -2.64
N MET A 51 1.16 -4.52 -3.66
CA MET A 51 0.50 -3.48 -4.47
C MET A 51 -0.77 -2.94 -3.80
N GLY A 52 -1.27 -1.83 -4.33
CA GLY A 52 -2.58 -1.28 -4.02
C GLY A 52 -3.73 -2.20 -4.46
N GLY A 53 -4.95 -1.84 -4.07
CA GLY A 53 -6.16 -2.62 -4.40
C GLY A 53 -7.36 -2.18 -3.58
N GLU A 54 -8.34 -3.04 -3.51
CA GLU A 54 -9.58 -2.88 -2.73
C GLU A 54 -9.30 -2.84 -1.22
N ASP A 55 -10.32 -2.52 -0.43
CA ASP A 55 -10.20 -2.33 1.02
C ASP A 55 -9.68 -3.59 1.75
N VAL A 56 -8.87 -3.36 2.77
CA VAL A 56 -8.48 -4.43 3.71
C VAL A 56 -9.70 -4.85 4.53
N HIS A 57 -9.93 -6.15 4.65
CA HIS A 57 -11.08 -6.67 5.40
C HIS A 57 -11.03 -6.23 6.88
N PRO A 58 -12.10 -5.62 7.42
CA PRO A 58 -12.13 -5.02 8.75
C PRO A 58 -11.73 -5.94 9.90
N ALA A 59 -12.02 -7.22 9.78
CA ALA A 59 -11.67 -8.21 10.81
C ALA A 59 -10.16 -8.25 11.12
N HIS A 60 -9.30 -7.87 10.15
CA HIS A 60 -7.85 -7.89 10.35
C HIS A 60 -7.33 -6.78 11.25
N TYR A 61 -8.12 -5.71 11.45
CA TYR A 61 -7.76 -4.59 12.33
C TYR A 61 -8.82 -4.28 13.40
N GLY A 62 -9.70 -5.26 13.66
CA GLY A 62 -10.68 -5.19 14.77
C GLY A 62 -11.86 -4.24 14.54
N ALA A 63 -12.19 -3.96 13.29
CA ALA A 63 -13.33 -3.13 12.91
C ALA A 63 -14.49 -3.94 12.33
N SER A 64 -15.64 -3.28 12.09
CA SER A 64 -16.84 -3.89 11.52
C SER A 64 -17.01 -3.49 10.06
N GLN A 65 -17.68 -4.33 9.30
CA GLN A 65 -18.25 -4.01 7.99
C GLN A 65 -19.44 -3.06 8.11
N GLY A 66 -19.90 -2.51 6.99
CA GLY A 66 -21.06 -1.60 6.93
C GLY A 66 -20.67 -0.12 7.06
N TYR A 67 -19.42 0.25 6.78
CA TYR A 67 -18.97 1.63 6.75
C TYR A 67 -19.29 2.32 5.40
N ASN A 68 -19.24 3.65 5.40
CA ASN A 68 -19.50 4.42 4.17
C ASN A 68 -18.46 4.12 3.10
N HIS A 69 -18.93 3.98 1.85
CA HIS A 69 -18.11 3.71 0.68
C HIS A 69 -17.31 2.41 0.76
N GLU A 70 -17.75 1.48 1.60
CA GLU A 70 -17.13 0.16 1.73
C GLU A 70 -16.92 -0.47 0.36
N GLY A 71 -15.66 -0.84 0.08
CA GLY A 71 -15.26 -1.54 -1.12
C GLY A 71 -15.46 -3.06 -1.00
N ARG A 72 -15.02 -3.77 -2.02
CA ARG A 72 -15.00 -5.23 -2.00
C ARG A 72 -13.83 -5.71 -1.16
N HIS A 73 -14.05 -6.74 -0.36
CA HIS A 73 -13.01 -7.40 0.42
C HIS A 73 -12.54 -8.70 -0.21
N TRP A 74 -11.24 -8.91 -0.23
CA TRP A 74 -10.60 -10.13 -0.70
C TRP A 74 -9.89 -10.82 0.46
N TYR A 75 -10.66 -11.35 1.41
CA TYR A 75 -10.15 -11.91 2.67
C TYR A 75 -8.99 -12.88 2.50
N ARG A 76 -9.05 -13.76 1.48
CA ARG A 76 -7.98 -14.72 1.18
C ARG A 76 -6.71 -14.02 0.68
N ALA A 77 -6.83 -12.95 -0.10
CA ALA A 77 -5.70 -12.13 -0.53
C ALA A 77 -5.08 -11.39 0.66
N ASP A 78 -5.91 -10.89 1.58
CA ASP A 78 -5.42 -10.25 2.80
C ASP A 78 -4.57 -11.23 3.62
N LEU A 79 -5.04 -12.46 3.84
CA LEU A 79 -4.28 -13.49 4.54
C LEU A 79 -2.94 -13.79 3.86
N GLY A 80 -2.92 -13.88 2.52
CA GLY A 80 -1.70 -14.07 1.76
C GLY A 80 -0.72 -12.91 1.93
N GLN A 81 -1.21 -11.68 1.86
CA GLN A 81 -0.37 -10.50 2.01
C GLN A 81 0.12 -10.28 3.44
N LEU A 82 -0.70 -10.57 4.45
CA LEU A 82 -0.27 -10.58 5.85
C LEU A 82 0.85 -11.61 6.09
N ALA A 83 0.75 -12.80 5.46
CA ALA A 83 1.80 -13.81 5.52
C ALA A 83 3.10 -13.36 4.83
N LEU A 84 3.03 -12.57 3.75
CA LEU A 84 4.20 -11.95 3.12
C LEU A 84 4.89 -10.95 4.06
N VAL A 85 4.11 -10.14 4.78
CA VAL A 85 4.67 -9.19 5.77
C VAL A 85 5.37 -9.95 6.90
N ASP A 86 4.75 -10.98 7.46
CA ASP A 86 5.37 -11.82 8.49
C ASP A 86 6.65 -12.51 7.98
N TYR A 87 6.61 -13.06 6.76
CA TYR A 87 7.79 -13.63 6.14
C TYR A 87 8.92 -12.61 6.00
N ALA A 88 8.64 -11.43 5.45
CA ALA A 88 9.62 -10.36 5.28
C ALA A 88 10.23 -9.92 6.62
N ALA A 89 9.38 -9.76 7.64
CA ALA A 89 9.84 -9.37 8.99
C ALA A 89 10.77 -10.43 9.63
N ARG A 90 10.47 -11.71 9.44
CA ARG A 90 11.29 -12.81 9.99
C ARG A 90 12.59 -13.04 9.23
N THR A 91 12.60 -12.85 7.93
CA THR A 91 13.76 -13.12 7.07
C THR A 91 14.64 -11.91 6.84
N GLY A 92 14.16 -10.69 7.14
CA GLY A 92 14.83 -9.45 6.78
C GLY A 92 14.73 -9.11 5.29
N THR A 93 13.84 -9.77 4.54
CA THR A 93 13.61 -9.47 3.11
C THR A 93 13.04 -8.06 2.96
N PRO A 94 13.62 -7.18 2.14
CA PRO A 94 13.09 -5.85 1.88
C PRO A 94 11.64 -5.91 1.40
N LEU A 95 10.78 -5.09 2.00
CA LEU A 95 9.35 -5.05 1.70
C LEU A 95 8.89 -3.62 1.41
N LEU A 96 8.19 -3.43 0.31
CA LEU A 96 7.52 -2.19 -0.05
C LEU A 96 6.00 -2.42 -0.13
N GLY A 97 5.23 -1.64 0.60
CA GLY A 97 3.77 -1.57 0.48
C GLY A 97 3.33 -0.29 -0.21
N ILE A 98 2.51 -0.41 -1.24
CA ILE A 98 1.99 0.73 -2.01
C ILE A 98 0.51 0.87 -1.74
N CYS A 99 0.04 2.05 -1.28
CA CYS A 99 -1.36 2.35 -0.98
C CYS A 99 -1.93 1.28 0.00
N ARG A 100 -2.84 0.42 -0.45
CA ARG A 100 -3.36 -0.69 0.34
C ARG A 100 -2.25 -1.61 0.90
N GLY A 101 -1.14 -1.81 0.17
CA GLY A 101 0.00 -2.58 0.67
C GLY A 101 0.62 -1.98 1.94
N MET A 102 0.67 -0.66 2.07
CA MET A 102 1.08 0.03 3.30
C MET A 102 0.06 -0.23 4.43
N GLN A 103 -1.24 -0.25 4.12
CA GLN A 103 -2.29 -0.56 5.10
C GLN A 103 -2.19 -2.01 5.61
N ILE A 104 -1.89 -2.96 4.74
CA ILE A 104 -1.62 -4.36 5.10
C ILE A 104 -0.40 -4.46 6.03
N ILE A 105 0.68 -3.74 5.74
CA ILE A 105 1.85 -3.69 6.62
C ILE A 105 1.45 -3.13 7.99
N ASN A 106 0.74 -2.00 8.03
CA ASN A 106 0.27 -1.42 9.28
C ASN A 106 -0.57 -2.41 10.09
N THR A 107 -1.51 -3.09 9.44
CA THR A 107 -2.40 -4.09 10.05
C THR A 107 -1.62 -5.30 10.58
N ALA A 108 -0.62 -5.79 9.84
CA ALA A 108 0.22 -6.91 10.26
C ALA A 108 1.00 -6.61 11.55
N PHE A 109 1.37 -5.33 11.77
CA PHE A 109 2.01 -4.87 13.01
C PHE A 109 1.01 -4.38 14.06
N GLY A 110 -0.27 -4.80 13.96
CA GLY A 110 -1.31 -4.52 14.94
C GLY A 110 -1.91 -3.11 14.85
N GLY A 111 -1.61 -2.35 13.81
CA GLY A 111 -2.23 -1.05 13.56
C GLY A 111 -3.68 -1.14 13.13
N THR A 112 -4.38 0.00 13.07
CA THR A 112 -5.77 0.09 12.65
C THR A 112 -5.94 1.09 11.51
N LEU A 113 -7.08 1.02 10.82
CA LEU A 113 -7.43 1.90 9.72
C LEU A 113 -8.68 2.72 10.06
N GLU A 114 -8.70 3.97 9.64
CA GLU A 114 -9.92 4.74 9.47
C GLU A 114 -10.55 4.32 8.13
N GLN A 115 -11.78 3.83 8.22
CA GLN A 115 -12.44 3.13 7.11
C GLN A 115 -12.96 4.06 6.02
N ASP A 116 -13.19 5.34 6.34
CA ASP A 116 -13.67 6.32 5.36
C ASP A 116 -13.25 7.74 5.72
N ILE A 117 -12.38 8.32 4.90
CA ILE A 117 -12.01 9.73 4.96
C ILE A 117 -13.10 10.53 4.24
N ALA A 118 -13.92 11.25 5.00
CA ALA A 118 -15.16 11.87 4.49
C ALA A 118 -14.96 13.05 3.54
N ASP A 119 -13.80 13.68 3.53
CA ASP A 119 -13.59 15.01 2.97
C ASP A 119 -13.24 15.06 1.47
N GLY A 120 -12.98 13.90 0.84
CA GLY A 120 -12.60 13.84 -0.58
C GLY A 120 -11.21 14.39 -0.91
N THR A 121 -10.37 14.71 0.08
CA THR A 121 -9.02 15.28 -0.13
C THR A 121 -8.06 14.28 -0.79
N HIS A 122 -8.31 12.98 -0.66
CA HIS A 122 -7.47 11.91 -1.18
C HIS A 122 -8.08 11.09 -2.33
N THR A 123 -9.34 11.37 -2.70
CA THR A 123 -9.99 10.73 -3.85
C THR A 123 -11.10 11.60 -4.42
N ASN A 124 -11.20 11.68 -5.73
CA ASN A 124 -12.34 12.31 -6.40
C ASN A 124 -13.41 11.25 -6.69
N ARG A 125 -14.33 11.05 -5.76
CA ARG A 125 -15.40 10.03 -5.84
C ARG A 125 -16.44 10.31 -6.91
N ALA A 126 -16.57 11.56 -7.35
CA ALA A 126 -17.56 11.97 -8.35
C ALA A 126 -17.19 11.54 -9.78
N ILE A 127 -15.96 11.08 -10.00
CA ILE A 127 -15.41 10.81 -11.33
C ILE A 127 -14.97 9.35 -11.42
N LEU A 128 -15.60 8.60 -12.33
CA LEU A 128 -15.31 7.18 -12.61
C LEU A 128 -14.21 6.97 -13.67
N SER A 129 -13.30 7.91 -13.84
CA SER A 129 -12.24 7.91 -14.84
C SER A 129 -10.87 8.16 -14.20
N ASP A 130 -9.84 8.38 -15.01
CA ASP A 130 -8.47 8.71 -14.61
C ASP A 130 -8.37 9.96 -13.71
N HIS A 131 -9.43 10.76 -13.62
CA HIS A 131 -9.53 11.93 -12.76
C HIS A 131 -9.89 11.62 -11.29
N ARG A 132 -9.94 10.36 -10.88
CA ARG A 132 -10.07 9.97 -9.45
C ARG A 132 -8.87 10.41 -8.63
N PHE A 133 -7.71 10.55 -9.26
CA PHE A 133 -6.51 10.97 -8.56
C PHE A 133 -6.60 12.44 -8.17
N VAL A 134 -6.35 12.70 -6.89
CA VAL A 134 -6.18 14.03 -6.33
C VAL A 134 -4.69 14.27 -6.10
N ARG A 135 -4.19 15.44 -6.43
CA ARG A 135 -2.80 15.82 -6.18
C ARG A 135 -2.73 16.68 -4.92
N HIS A 136 -1.86 16.30 -4.00
CA HIS A 136 -1.58 17.07 -2.79
C HIS A 136 -0.12 16.94 -2.37
N GLY A 137 0.35 17.89 -1.56
CA GLY A 137 1.66 17.81 -0.95
C GLY A 137 1.70 16.81 0.19
N VAL A 138 2.86 16.23 0.42
CA VAL A 138 3.20 15.52 1.65
C VAL A 138 4.53 16.02 2.17
N ARG A 139 4.64 16.11 3.50
CA ARG A 139 5.89 16.43 4.19
C ARG A 139 6.59 15.15 4.56
N VAL A 140 7.87 15.05 4.19
CA VAL A 140 8.71 13.88 4.47
C VAL A 140 9.50 14.14 5.76
N GLU A 141 9.50 13.16 6.65
CA GLU A 141 10.21 13.21 7.94
C GLU A 141 11.73 13.18 7.76
N ALA A 142 12.40 14.12 8.40
CA ALA A 142 13.85 14.24 8.37
C ALA A 142 14.54 12.99 8.99
N GLY A 143 15.62 12.55 8.38
CA GLY A 143 16.38 11.37 8.79
C GLY A 143 15.72 10.04 8.38
N SER A 144 14.56 10.06 7.74
CA SER A 144 13.88 8.85 7.28
C SER A 144 14.60 8.21 6.08
N HIS A 145 14.32 6.91 5.85
CA HIS A 145 14.75 6.25 4.61
C HIS A 145 14.11 6.88 3.39
N LEU A 146 12.86 7.33 3.53
CA LEU A 146 12.11 7.97 2.46
C LEU A 146 12.75 9.31 2.04
N GLU A 147 13.18 10.13 3.00
CA GLU A 147 13.91 11.37 2.71
C GLU A 147 15.15 11.11 1.85
N ARG A 148 15.96 10.13 2.24
CA ARG A 148 17.16 9.77 1.47
C ARG A 148 16.83 9.28 0.06
N ALA A 149 15.79 8.48 -0.08
CA ALA A 149 15.35 7.94 -1.38
C ALA A 149 14.79 9.04 -2.30
N LEU A 150 14.11 10.04 -1.73
CA LEU A 150 13.47 11.12 -2.48
C LEU A 150 14.33 12.39 -2.56
N ALA A 151 15.52 12.42 -1.96
CA ALA A 151 16.39 13.60 -1.91
C ALA A 151 16.53 14.38 -3.26
N PRO A 152 16.64 13.71 -4.42
CA PRO A 152 16.76 14.41 -5.71
C PRO A 152 15.52 15.19 -6.14
N VAL A 153 14.35 14.94 -5.54
CA VAL A 153 13.05 15.48 -5.97
C VAL A 153 12.31 16.22 -4.85
N LEU A 154 12.84 16.22 -3.62
CA LEU A 154 12.28 16.98 -2.51
C LEU A 154 12.57 18.47 -2.65
N VAL A 155 11.57 19.28 -2.36
CA VAL A 155 11.70 20.73 -2.19
C VAL A 155 11.22 21.09 -0.78
N ASP A 156 12.09 21.65 0.04
CA ASP A 156 11.79 22.02 1.44
C ASP A 156 11.17 20.88 2.26
N SER A 157 11.67 19.64 2.08
CA SER A 157 11.14 18.41 2.66
C SER A 157 9.72 18.05 2.22
N GLU A 158 9.25 18.59 1.11
CA GLU A 158 7.92 18.30 0.56
C GLU A 158 8.00 17.73 -0.85
N ILE A 159 6.99 16.92 -1.19
CA ILE A 159 6.78 16.41 -2.54
C ILE A 159 5.27 16.35 -2.83
N THR A 160 4.88 16.64 -4.06
CA THR A 160 3.50 16.45 -4.51
C THR A 160 3.30 15.02 -4.99
N ILE A 161 2.29 14.37 -4.44
CA ILE A 161 1.89 13.00 -4.83
C ILE A 161 0.49 12.98 -5.43
N SER A 162 0.14 11.85 -6.04
CA SER A 162 -1.22 11.54 -6.50
C SER A 162 -1.84 10.49 -5.60
N SER A 163 -3.03 10.76 -5.09
CA SER A 163 -3.79 9.87 -4.20
C SER A 163 -5.13 9.48 -4.81
N ALA A 164 -5.55 8.23 -4.56
CA ALA A 164 -6.85 7.70 -4.94
C ALA A 164 -7.31 6.68 -3.90
N HIS A 165 -7.42 7.10 -2.64
CA HIS A 165 -7.83 6.25 -1.51
C HIS A 165 -8.82 6.99 -0.63
N HIS A 166 -9.65 6.23 0.08
CA HIS A 166 -10.63 6.74 1.06
C HIS A 166 -10.40 6.19 2.47
N GLN A 167 -9.36 5.37 2.65
CA GLN A 167 -8.94 4.85 3.94
C GLN A 167 -7.54 5.36 4.28
N ARG A 168 -7.27 5.52 5.57
CA ARG A 168 -5.95 5.88 6.08
C ARG A 168 -5.57 5.10 7.32
N VAL A 169 -4.31 5.18 7.73
CA VAL A 169 -3.86 4.67 9.03
C VAL A 169 -4.48 5.50 10.14
N ALA A 170 -5.22 4.84 11.05
CA ALA A 170 -5.77 5.49 12.24
C ALA A 170 -4.83 5.34 13.43
N ARG A 171 -4.36 4.13 13.71
CA ARG A 171 -3.33 3.85 14.70
C ARG A 171 -2.17 3.12 14.05
N LEU A 172 -0.98 3.67 14.24
CA LEU A 172 0.24 3.08 13.70
C LEU A 172 0.51 1.73 14.38
N GLY A 173 0.93 0.75 13.60
CA GLY A 173 1.35 -0.56 14.08
C GLY A 173 2.64 -0.49 14.90
N ASP A 174 2.83 -1.48 15.77
CA ASP A 174 3.99 -1.54 16.65
C ASP A 174 5.30 -1.56 15.84
N THR A 175 6.31 -0.86 16.33
CA THR A 175 7.64 -0.72 15.71
C THR A 175 7.69 0.05 14.38
N LEU A 176 6.56 0.39 13.79
CA LEU A 176 6.51 1.25 12.60
C LEU A 176 6.79 2.71 12.96
N ARG A 177 7.27 3.48 11.97
CA ARG A 177 7.49 4.91 12.10
C ARG A 177 6.89 5.64 10.90
N VAL A 178 6.28 6.78 11.15
CA VAL A 178 5.84 7.66 10.07
C VAL A 178 7.08 8.19 9.34
N SER A 179 7.06 8.14 8.02
CA SER A 179 8.11 8.70 7.16
C SER A 179 7.64 9.90 6.34
N ALA A 180 6.34 10.06 6.19
CA ALA A 180 5.71 11.23 5.58
C ALA A 180 4.24 11.31 5.99
N TYR A 181 3.67 12.49 5.89
CA TYR A 181 2.24 12.72 6.14
C TYR A 181 1.72 13.88 5.30
N ALA A 182 0.44 13.82 4.97
CA ALA A 182 -0.27 14.92 4.32
C ALA A 182 -0.66 16.01 5.36
N PRO A 183 -1.04 17.22 4.93
CA PRO A 183 -1.40 18.32 5.84
C PRO A 183 -2.58 18.02 6.78
N ASP A 184 -3.46 17.09 6.40
CA ASP A 184 -4.58 16.61 7.22
C ASP A 184 -4.20 15.48 8.20
N GLY A 185 -2.92 15.10 8.26
CA GLY A 185 -2.41 14.06 9.13
C GLY A 185 -2.52 12.63 8.57
N THR A 186 -2.87 12.50 7.31
CA THR A 186 -2.90 11.19 6.61
C THR A 186 -1.49 10.72 6.27
#